data_3e68bdd6fb973548e75e847ccb1f4117
#
_entry.id   3e68bdd6fb973548e75e847ccb1f4117
#
_cell.length_a   1.000
_cell.length_b   1.000
_cell.length_c   1.000
_cell.angle_alpha   90.00
_cell.angle_beta   90.00
_cell.angle_gamma   90.00
#
_symmetry.space_group_name_H-M   'P 1'
#
loop_
_entity.id
_entity.type
_entity.pdbx_description
1 polymer ?
#
loop_
_entity_poly.entity_id
_entity_poly.type
_entity_poly.pdbx_seq_one_letter_code
_entity_poly.pdbx_strand_id
1 'polypeptide(L)'
;IEAFWKWWPSLRNDLHTLRITGGEPLMNPGAMQFFDLLEDEPAPHLEITLNSNLGVTFDRVDRLIARVKSLIEQKKIRKFSFFTSIDSWGEQAEYMRTGLKCDHWERNMKEVIKAGATVNLMCTYNVLCVTNFQKLLHKVIEWRKEYGKEAVSFDTPYLKEPPHWMINILPEEFIKHQEDTLKFIEDNMDWFTGVEYEKFKRVTDYMKENPVSDLKILQGRRDFYSFFSENDRRLGTNLLEVFPEYSNFYNLCKNIYENYDNRNK
;
A
#
# COMPACT_ATOMS: atom_id res chain seq x y z
N ILE A 1 5.53 -25.68 -4.67
CA ILE A 1 4.63 -26.01 -3.52
C ILE A 1 4.98 -27.38 -2.96
N GLU A 2 5.05 -28.46 -3.74
CA GLU A 2 5.39 -29.80 -3.27
C GLU A 2 6.75 -29.88 -2.54
N ALA A 3 7.77 -29.18 -3.07
CA ALA A 3 9.08 -29.11 -2.42
C ALA A 3 8.99 -28.44 -1.03
N PHE A 4 8.16 -27.42 -0.86
CA PHE A 4 7.92 -26.78 0.44
C PHE A 4 7.31 -27.76 1.44
N TRP A 5 6.29 -28.52 1.05
CA TRP A 5 5.65 -29.52 1.94
C TRP A 5 6.61 -30.62 2.38
N LYS A 6 7.50 -31.07 1.48
CA LYS A 6 8.54 -32.02 1.81
C LYS A 6 9.60 -31.49 2.78
N TRP A 7 9.86 -30.18 2.68
CA TRP A 7 10.86 -29.50 3.50
C TRP A 7 10.32 -29.02 4.85
N TRP A 8 9.02 -28.77 4.94
CA TRP A 8 8.37 -28.22 6.12
C TRP A 8 8.71 -28.93 7.43
N PRO A 9 8.71 -30.26 7.55
CA PRO A 9 9.02 -30.95 8.81
C PRO A 9 10.38 -30.62 9.42
N SER A 10 11.39 -30.35 8.57
CA SER A 10 12.71 -29.90 9.02
C SER A 10 12.80 -28.42 9.22
N LEU A 11 12.18 -27.64 8.31
CA LEU A 11 12.19 -26.17 8.33
C LEU A 11 11.44 -25.61 9.54
N ARG A 12 10.35 -26.22 9.92
CA ARG A 12 9.44 -25.77 10.97
C ARG A 12 10.14 -25.45 12.29
N ASN A 13 11.15 -26.21 12.67
CA ASN A 13 11.82 -26.07 13.96
C ASN A 13 12.74 -24.85 14.04
N ASP A 14 13.27 -24.39 12.90
CA ASP A 14 14.27 -23.31 12.83
C ASP A 14 13.69 -22.01 12.27
N LEU A 15 12.51 -22.08 11.64
CA LEU A 15 11.92 -20.94 10.96
C LEU A 15 11.23 -19.99 11.97
N HIS A 16 11.74 -18.77 12.10
CA HIS A 16 11.14 -17.76 12.98
C HIS A 16 10.04 -16.94 12.32
N THR A 17 10.14 -16.71 11.02
CA THR A 17 9.17 -15.92 10.26
C THR A 17 8.89 -16.57 8.91
N LEU A 18 7.62 -16.78 8.59
CA LEU A 18 7.16 -17.19 7.27
C LEU A 18 6.31 -16.09 6.65
N ARG A 19 6.69 -15.64 5.46
CA ARG A 19 5.93 -14.67 4.68
C ARG A 19 5.25 -15.31 3.49
N ILE A 20 3.91 -15.25 3.47
CA ILE A 20 3.07 -15.74 2.38
C ILE A 20 2.76 -14.57 1.45
N THR A 21 3.26 -14.64 0.21
CA THR A 21 3.13 -13.58 -0.79
C THR A 21 2.82 -14.16 -2.17
N GLY A 22 2.58 -13.26 -3.14
CA GLY A 22 2.44 -13.58 -4.56
C GLY A 22 0.99 -13.74 -4.98
N GLY A 23 0.62 -13.08 -6.10
CA GLY A 23 -0.76 -12.96 -6.54
C GLY A 23 -1.67 -12.43 -5.42
N GLU A 24 -2.78 -13.12 -5.20
CA GLU A 24 -3.64 -12.92 -4.02
C GLU A 24 -3.67 -14.22 -3.21
N PRO A 25 -2.95 -14.30 -2.07
CA PRO A 25 -2.86 -15.52 -1.28
C PRO A 25 -4.20 -16.05 -0.79
N LEU A 26 -5.17 -15.17 -0.52
CA LEU A 26 -6.51 -15.57 -0.08
C LEU A 26 -7.33 -16.26 -1.20
N MET A 27 -6.85 -16.18 -2.45
CA MET A 27 -7.38 -16.92 -3.58
C MET A 27 -6.66 -18.26 -3.79
N ASN A 28 -5.52 -18.48 -3.11
CA ASN A 28 -4.69 -19.67 -3.29
C ASN A 28 -5.04 -20.75 -2.26
N PRO A 29 -5.52 -21.95 -2.68
CA PRO A 29 -5.80 -23.05 -1.75
C PRO A 29 -4.62 -23.47 -0.88
N GLY A 30 -3.39 -23.38 -1.40
CA GLY A 30 -2.18 -23.73 -0.66
C GLY A 30 -1.91 -22.84 0.56
N ALA A 31 -2.35 -21.58 0.53
CA ALA A 31 -2.26 -20.72 1.71
C ALA A 31 -3.16 -21.22 2.84
N MET A 32 -4.40 -21.60 2.52
CA MET A 32 -5.33 -22.15 3.52
C MET A 32 -4.88 -23.50 4.03
N GLN A 33 -4.36 -24.38 3.17
CA GLN A 33 -3.77 -25.67 3.57
C GLN A 33 -2.64 -25.48 4.59
N PHE A 34 -1.85 -24.40 4.46
CA PHE A 34 -0.78 -24.12 5.43
C PHE A 34 -1.34 -23.76 6.81
N PHE A 35 -2.41 -23.01 6.89
CA PHE A 35 -3.08 -22.72 8.17
C PHE A 35 -3.72 -23.96 8.76
N ASP A 36 -4.32 -24.84 7.94
CA ASP A 36 -4.88 -26.13 8.38
C ASP A 36 -3.76 -27.04 8.92
N LEU A 37 -2.59 -27.08 8.26
CA LEU A 37 -1.44 -27.83 8.74
C LEU A 37 -0.96 -27.38 10.12
N LEU A 38 -0.96 -26.08 10.39
CA LEU A 38 -0.56 -25.53 11.70
C LEU A 38 -1.54 -25.86 12.83
N GLU A 39 -2.79 -26.23 12.52
CA GLU A 39 -3.71 -26.77 13.53
C GLU A 39 -3.24 -28.13 14.04
N ASP A 40 -2.71 -28.98 13.17
CA ASP A 40 -2.24 -30.33 13.50
C ASP A 40 -0.76 -30.36 13.92
N GLU A 41 0.05 -29.45 13.35
CA GLU A 41 1.49 -29.35 13.56
C GLU A 41 1.87 -27.94 14.06
N PRO A 42 1.64 -27.62 15.35
CA PRO A 42 1.92 -26.29 15.89
C PRO A 42 3.39 -25.88 15.81
N ALA A 43 3.60 -24.56 15.59
CA ALA A 43 4.91 -23.92 15.63
C ALA A 43 4.84 -22.64 16.51
N PRO A 44 4.84 -22.78 17.85
CA PRO A 44 4.56 -21.68 18.80
C PRO A 44 5.56 -20.52 18.73
N HIS A 45 6.72 -20.72 18.13
CA HIS A 45 7.75 -19.70 17.92
C HIS A 45 7.60 -18.96 16.58
N LEU A 46 6.78 -19.50 15.66
CA LEU A 46 6.64 -18.98 14.30
C LEU A 46 5.80 -17.69 14.27
N GLU A 47 6.32 -16.67 13.61
CA GLU A 47 5.55 -15.52 13.16
C GLU A 47 5.14 -15.73 11.69
N ILE A 48 3.85 -15.58 11.41
CA ILE A 48 3.34 -15.65 10.05
C ILE A 48 2.99 -14.26 9.58
N THR A 49 3.43 -13.91 8.37
CA THR A 49 3.03 -12.70 7.69
C THR A 49 2.33 -13.05 6.37
N LEU A 50 1.23 -12.37 6.06
CA LEU A 50 0.47 -12.58 4.84
C LEU A 50 0.26 -11.26 4.12
N ASN A 51 0.56 -11.24 2.80
CA ASN A 51 0.32 -10.09 1.95
C ASN A 51 -0.95 -10.30 1.14
N SER A 52 -1.94 -9.40 1.30
CA SER A 52 -3.16 -9.41 0.50
C SER A 52 -3.62 -7.99 0.21
N ASN A 53 -4.30 -7.79 -0.92
CA ASN A 53 -4.92 -6.50 -1.23
C ASN A 53 -6.27 -6.29 -0.50
N LEU A 54 -6.76 -7.30 0.25
CA LEU A 54 -8.06 -7.30 0.96
C LEU A 54 -9.29 -7.02 0.06
N GLY A 55 -9.14 -7.08 -1.25
CA GLY A 55 -10.23 -6.94 -2.22
C GLY A 55 -11.03 -8.23 -2.43
N VAL A 56 -10.69 -9.30 -1.73
CA VAL A 56 -11.39 -10.59 -1.80
C VAL A 56 -12.75 -10.53 -1.07
N THR A 57 -13.62 -11.48 -1.38
CA THR A 57 -14.94 -11.59 -0.75
C THR A 57 -14.86 -11.79 0.76
N PHE A 58 -15.88 -11.34 1.47
CA PHE A 58 -15.95 -11.40 2.94
C PHE A 58 -15.78 -12.82 3.49
N ASP A 59 -16.39 -13.82 2.86
CA ASP A 59 -16.29 -15.21 3.27
C ASP A 59 -14.87 -15.77 3.23
N ARG A 60 -14.02 -15.27 2.33
CA ARG A 60 -12.60 -15.66 2.27
C ARG A 60 -11.81 -15.09 3.43
N VAL A 61 -12.06 -13.84 3.77
CA VAL A 61 -11.44 -13.19 4.93
C VAL A 61 -11.93 -13.86 6.21
N ASP A 62 -13.24 -14.08 6.34
CA ASP A 62 -13.84 -14.70 7.53
C ASP A 62 -13.28 -16.13 7.78
N ARG A 63 -13.05 -16.91 6.71
CA ARG A 63 -12.37 -18.21 6.83
C ARG A 63 -10.93 -18.10 7.32
N LEU A 64 -10.14 -17.16 6.78
CA LEU A 64 -8.79 -16.90 7.28
C LEU A 64 -8.83 -16.50 8.76
N ILE A 65 -9.69 -15.56 9.11
CA ILE A 65 -9.85 -15.04 10.48
C ILE A 65 -10.15 -16.16 11.47
N ALA A 66 -11.06 -17.05 11.13
CA ALA A 66 -11.39 -18.19 11.99
C ALA A 66 -10.16 -19.06 12.28
N ARG A 67 -9.32 -19.33 11.27
CA ARG A 67 -8.06 -20.08 11.44
C ARG A 67 -7.03 -19.31 12.27
N VAL A 68 -6.78 -18.06 11.92
CA VAL A 68 -5.80 -17.21 12.62
C VAL A 68 -6.16 -17.06 14.09
N LYS A 69 -7.44 -16.83 14.38
CA LYS A 69 -7.94 -16.69 15.75
C LYS A 69 -7.69 -17.97 16.54
N SER A 70 -8.05 -19.14 15.99
CA SER A 70 -7.79 -20.43 16.59
C SER A 70 -6.30 -20.64 16.91
N LEU A 71 -5.43 -20.38 15.92
CA LEU A 71 -3.98 -20.56 16.07
C LEU A 71 -3.36 -19.64 17.14
N ILE A 72 -3.85 -18.39 17.25
CA ILE A 72 -3.38 -17.43 18.25
C ILE A 72 -3.89 -17.84 19.65
N GLU A 73 -5.20 -18.08 19.81
CA GLU A 73 -5.82 -18.43 21.11
C GLU A 73 -5.24 -19.72 21.69
N GLN A 74 -4.97 -20.70 20.84
CA GLN A 74 -4.35 -21.99 21.23
C GLN A 74 -2.82 -21.92 21.32
N LYS A 75 -2.21 -20.75 21.09
CA LYS A 75 -0.74 -20.55 21.10
C LYS A 75 0.01 -21.49 20.14
N LYS A 76 -0.62 -21.84 19.02
CA LYS A 76 -0.03 -22.69 17.98
C LYS A 76 0.96 -21.92 17.10
N ILE A 77 0.85 -20.60 17.05
CA ILE A 77 1.80 -19.65 16.43
C ILE A 77 2.14 -18.54 17.42
N ARG A 78 3.27 -17.85 17.20
CA ARG A 78 3.68 -16.72 18.04
C ARG A 78 2.89 -15.46 17.74
N LYS A 79 2.74 -15.14 16.45
CA LYS A 79 2.12 -13.91 15.97
C LYS A 79 1.63 -14.05 14.54
N PHE A 80 0.59 -13.33 14.20
CA PHE A 80 0.15 -13.13 12.83
C PHE A 80 0.15 -11.64 12.49
N SER A 81 0.81 -11.30 11.38
CA SER A 81 0.87 -9.93 10.86
C SER A 81 0.35 -9.89 9.42
N PHE A 82 -0.49 -8.92 9.13
CA PHE A 82 -1.10 -8.76 7.83
C PHE A 82 -0.49 -7.56 7.10
N PHE A 83 -0.06 -7.76 5.86
CA PHE A 83 0.41 -6.68 4.99
C PHE A 83 -0.63 -6.43 3.91
N THR A 84 -1.09 -5.19 3.77
CA THR A 84 -2.06 -4.82 2.75
C THR A 84 -1.68 -3.52 2.07
N SER A 85 -2.05 -3.41 0.81
CA SER A 85 -1.66 -2.27 -0.01
C SER A 85 -2.79 -1.25 -0.09
N ILE A 86 -2.49 -0.02 0.32
CA ILE A 86 -3.34 1.16 0.13
C ILE A 86 -2.47 2.41 0.08
N ASP A 87 -2.71 3.32 -0.87
CA ASP A 87 -1.81 4.44 -1.13
C ASP A 87 -2.41 5.80 -0.73
N SER A 88 -3.70 5.86 -0.48
CA SER A 88 -4.48 7.00 -0.01
C SER A 88 -5.81 6.52 0.54
N TRP A 89 -6.81 7.42 0.66
CA TRP A 89 -8.16 7.09 1.12
C TRP A 89 -9.24 7.73 0.23
N GLY A 90 -10.38 7.03 0.09
CA GLY A 90 -11.54 7.49 -0.67
C GLY A 90 -11.35 7.35 -2.19
N GLU A 91 -11.97 8.23 -2.96
CA GLU A 91 -11.98 8.18 -4.42
C GLU A 91 -10.58 8.18 -5.03
N GLN A 92 -9.63 8.88 -4.42
CA GLN A 92 -8.23 8.90 -4.86
C GLN A 92 -7.58 7.52 -4.76
N ALA A 93 -7.81 6.80 -3.67
CA ALA A 93 -7.30 5.43 -3.50
C ALA A 93 -7.97 4.48 -4.49
N GLU A 94 -9.28 4.60 -4.70
CA GLU A 94 -10.04 3.77 -5.64
C GLU A 94 -9.63 4.00 -7.10
N TYR A 95 -9.29 5.26 -7.46
CA TYR A 95 -8.74 5.59 -8.77
C TYR A 95 -7.35 4.97 -8.98
N MET A 96 -6.44 5.12 -8.00
CA MET A 96 -5.08 4.59 -8.08
C MET A 96 -5.03 3.06 -8.14
N ARG A 97 -6.01 2.38 -7.54
CA ARG A 97 -6.07 0.92 -7.45
C ARG A 97 -7.37 0.40 -8.02
N THR A 98 -7.37 0.10 -9.31
CA THR A 98 -8.54 -0.45 -10.00
C THR A 98 -9.14 -1.64 -9.25
N GLY A 99 -10.43 -1.54 -8.94
CA GLY A 99 -11.17 -2.57 -8.19
C GLY A 99 -11.12 -2.41 -6.67
N LEU A 100 -10.32 -1.50 -6.12
CA LEU A 100 -10.40 -1.15 -4.70
C LEU A 100 -11.75 -0.49 -4.40
N LYS A 101 -12.38 -0.91 -3.29
CA LYS A 101 -13.50 -0.22 -2.65
C LYS A 101 -13.13 -0.01 -1.18
N CYS A 102 -12.97 1.23 -0.78
CA CYS A 102 -12.46 1.58 0.55
C CYS A 102 -13.31 0.98 1.68
N ASP A 103 -14.64 1.03 1.58
CA ASP A 103 -15.53 0.47 2.60
C ASP A 103 -15.41 -1.06 2.73
N HIS A 104 -15.31 -1.75 1.58
CA HIS A 104 -15.09 -3.20 1.55
C HIS A 104 -13.73 -3.57 2.16
N TRP A 105 -12.69 -2.84 1.74
CA TRP A 105 -11.33 -3.02 2.23
C TRP A 105 -11.24 -2.75 3.75
N GLU A 106 -11.84 -1.65 4.24
CA GLU A 106 -11.84 -1.29 5.66
C GLU A 106 -12.56 -2.34 6.51
N ARG A 107 -13.71 -2.83 6.05
CA ARG A 107 -14.42 -3.92 6.73
C ARG A 107 -13.50 -5.14 6.88
N ASN A 108 -12.87 -5.59 5.81
CA ASN A 108 -11.98 -6.74 5.84
C ASN A 108 -10.78 -6.50 6.77
N MET A 109 -10.16 -5.33 6.71
CA MET A 109 -9.05 -4.93 7.58
C MET A 109 -9.44 -4.94 9.06
N LYS A 110 -10.59 -4.37 9.40
CA LYS A 110 -11.09 -4.34 10.78
C LYS A 110 -11.34 -5.73 11.35
N GLU A 111 -11.87 -6.65 10.56
CA GLU A 111 -12.06 -8.03 11.00
C GLU A 111 -10.71 -8.75 11.24
N VAL A 112 -9.70 -8.50 10.41
CA VAL A 112 -8.34 -9.01 10.62
C VAL A 112 -7.76 -8.50 11.95
N ILE A 113 -7.94 -7.23 12.29
CA ILE A 113 -7.49 -6.66 13.58
C ILE A 113 -8.24 -7.30 14.76
N LYS A 114 -9.55 -7.43 14.67
CA LYS A 114 -10.38 -8.07 15.72
C LYS A 114 -9.99 -9.53 16.00
N ALA A 115 -9.41 -10.20 15.03
CA ALA A 115 -8.86 -11.55 15.20
C ALA A 115 -7.51 -11.59 15.94
N GLY A 116 -6.97 -10.45 16.37
CA GLY A 116 -5.70 -10.36 17.09
C GLY A 116 -4.47 -10.19 16.19
N ALA A 117 -4.67 -9.95 14.87
CA ALA A 117 -3.57 -9.66 13.96
C ALA A 117 -3.18 -8.18 13.98
N THR A 118 -1.90 -7.87 13.68
CA THR A 118 -1.47 -6.52 13.36
C THR A 118 -1.53 -6.28 11.86
N VAL A 119 -1.92 -5.07 11.44
CA VAL A 119 -2.02 -4.69 10.02
C VAL A 119 -0.93 -3.69 9.67
N ASN A 120 -0.18 -3.97 8.61
CA ASN A 120 0.86 -3.10 8.07
C ASN A 120 0.41 -2.60 6.70
N LEU A 121 0.17 -1.30 6.58
CA LEU A 121 -0.19 -0.65 5.33
C LEU A 121 1.06 -0.44 4.48
N MET A 122 1.08 -1.03 3.31
CA MET A 122 2.14 -0.84 2.30
C MET A 122 1.69 0.24 1.32
N CYS A 123 2.10 1.48 1.58
CA CYS A 123 1.77 2.62 0.75
C CYS A 123 2.85 2.81 -0.31
N THR A 124 2.62 2.31 -1.53
CA THR A 124 3.54 2.55 -2.65
C THR A 124 3.43 4.01 -3.08
N TYR A 125 4.21 4.87 -2.38
CA TYR A 125 4.11 6.32 -2.52
C TYR A 125 4.50 6.77 -3.92
N ASN A 126 3.62 7.50 -4.57
CA ASN A 126 3.72 7.87 -5.98
C ASN A 126 3.19 9.28 -6.24
N VAL A 127 3.31 9.73 -7.49
CA VAL A 127 2.92 11.07 -7.93
C VAL A 127 1.50 11.46 -7.49
N LEU A 128 0.54 10.55 -7.49
CA LEU A 128 -0.85 10.84 -7.11
C LEU A 128 -1.09 10.83 -5.60
N CYS A 129 -0.14 10.35 -4.79
CA CYS A 129 -0.26 10.38 -3.32
C CYS A 129 -0.03 11.77 -2.74
N VAL A 130 0.74 12.62 -3.44
CA VAL A 130 1.33 13.86 -2.90
C VAL A 130 0.29 14.80 -2.29
N THR A 131 -0.88 14.93 -2.90
CA THR A 131 -1.92 15.89 -2.46
C THR A 131 -2.94 15.31 -1.47
N ASN A 132 -2.96 13.98 -1.30
CA ASN A 132 -4.08 13.34 -0.60
C ASN A 132 -3.68 12.26 0.42
N PHE A 133 -2.39 12.00 0.60
CA PHE A 133 -1.91 10.98 1.55
C PHE A 133 -2.36 11.26 2.99
N GLN A 134 -2.50 12.53 3.36
CA GLN A 134 -2.99 12.94 4.68
C GLN A 134 -4.39 12.38 4.99
N LYS A 135 -5.24 12.12 3.96
CA LYS A 135 -6.54 11.44 4.16
C LYS A 135 -6.37 10.04 4.77
N LEU A 136 -5.38 9.28 4.29
CA LEU A 136 -5.07 7.97 4.87
C LEU A 136 -4.52 8.10 6.29
N LEU A 137 -3.69 9.11 6.57
CA LEU A 137 -3.15 9.34 7.91
C LEU A 137 -4.25 9.66 8.93
N HIS A 138 -5.29 10.41 8.56
CA HIS A 138 -6.47 10.60 9.39
C HIS A 138 -7.15 9.28 9.71
N LYS A 139 -7.33 8.39 8.71
CA LYS A 139 -7.89 7.05 8.92
C LYS A 139 -7.02 6.18 9.82
N VAL A 140 -5.70 6.25 9.68
CA VAL A 140 -4.77 5.55 10.57
C VAL A 140 -4.97 5.99 12.02
N ILE A 141 -5.13 7.28 12.27
CA ILE A 141 -5.42 7.80 13.62
C ILE A 141 -6.77 7.26 14.14
N GLU A 142 -7.82 7.26 13.31
CA GLU A 142 -9.14 6.71 13.67
C GLU A 142 -9.03 5.24 14.07
N TRP A 143 -8.37 4.42 13.27
CA TRP A 143 -8.20 2.98 13.56
C TRP A 143 -7.35 2.75 14.81
N ARG A 144 -6.29 3.56 15.03
CA ARG A 144 -5.47 3.47 16.23
C ARG A 144 -6.22 3.88 17.49
N LYS A 145 -7.14 4.84 17.40
CA LYS A 145 -8.06 5.19 18.49
C LYS A 145 -9.03 4.05 18.82
N GLU A 146 -9.52 3.35 17.80
CA GLU A 146 -10.50 2.27 17.95
C GLU A 146 -9.85 0.96 18.45
N TYR A 147 -8.66 0.60 17.95
CA TYR A 147 -8.04 -0.73 18.15
C TYR A 147 -6.72 -0.71 18.91
N GLY A 148 -6.20 0.45 19.24
CA GLY A 148 -4.88 0.62 19.86
C GLY A 148 -3.79 0.98 18.85
N LYS A 149 -2.77 1.69 19.35
CA LYS A 149 -1.69 2.28 18.52
C LYS A 149 -0.94 1.23 17.68
N GLU A 150 -0.76 0.03 18.21
CA GLU A 150 0.00 -1.05 17.59
C GLU A 150 -0.80 -1.88 16.59
N ALA A 151 -2.13 -1.67 16.50
CA ALA A 151 -2.98 -2.45 15.62
C ALA A 151 -2.70 -2.21 14.13
N VAL A 152 -2.35 -0.96 13.78
CA VAL A 152 -2.08 -0.54 12.41
C VAL A 152 -0.76 0.21 12.35
N SER A 153 0.10 -0.14 11.39
CA SER A 153 1.30 0.63 11.03
C SER A 153 1.31 0.89 9.53
N PHE A 154 2.15 1.82 9.06
CA PHE A 154 2.32 2.06 7.63
C PHE A 154 3.78 2.19 7.24
N ASP A 155 4.06 1.90 5.97
CA ASP A 155 5.35 2.14 5.32
C ASP A 155 5.13 2.87 4.00
N THR A 156 6.06 3.76 3.65
CA THR A 156 5.98 4.62 2.46
C THR A 156 7.19 4.40 1.52
N PRO A 157 7.36 3.17 0.98
CA PRO A 157 8.29 3.02 -0.15
C PRO A 157 7.80 3.87 -1.32
N TYR A 158 8.68 4.69 -1.90
CA TYR A 158 8.33 5.56 -3.00
C TYR A 158 8.87 5.05 -4.34
N LEU A 159 8.11 5.32 -5.41
CA LEU A 159 8.43 4.86 -6.74
C LEU A 159 9.55 5.70 -7.40
N LYS A 160 10.55 5.00 -7.92
CA LYS A 160 11.62 5.55 -8.76
C LYS A 160 11.49 5.11 -10.22
N GLU A 161 10.62 4.16 -10.49
CA GLU A 161 10.26 3.62 -11.80
C GLU A 161 8.81 3.08 -11.77
N PRO A 162 8.09 3.12 -12.87
CA PRO A 162 8.43 3.85 -14.10
C PRO A 162 8.32 5.38 -13.90
N PRO A 163 8.97 6.20 -14.75
CA PRO A 163 9.13 7.64 -14.52
C PRO A 163 7.83 8.41 -14.27
N HIS A 164 6.74 8.07 -14.94
CA HIS A 164 5.43 8.74 -14.79
C HIS A 164 4.74 8.52 -13.43
N TRP A 165 5.25 7.62 -12.59
CA TRP A 165 4.79 7.43 -11.22
C TRP A 165 5.66 8.13 -10.17
N MET A 166 6.80 8.70 -10.57
CA MET A 166 7.71 9.38 -9.64
C MET A 166 7.13 10.70 -9.15
N ILE A 167 7.31 10.99 -7.86
CA ILE A 167 6.94 12.28 -7.26
C ILE A 167 7.75 13.45 -7.80
N ASN A 168 8.97 13.19 -8.27
CA ASN A 168 9.93 14.20 -8.78
C ASN A 168 9.54 14.82 -10.13
N ILE A 169 8.54 14.27 -10.82
CA ILE A 169 8.01 14.89 -12.04
C ILE A 169 7.08 16.07 -11.76
N LEU A 170 6.60 16.19 -10.52
CA LEU A 170 5.74 17.30 -10.11
C LEU A 170 6.52 18.62 -10.06
N PRO A 171 5.87 19.74 -10.35
CA PRO A 171 6.41 21.08 -10.14
C PRO A 171 6.65 21.39 -8.65
N GLU A 172 7.48 22.39 -8.39
CA GLU A 172 7.92 22.77 -7.03
C GLU A 172 6.74 23.14 -6.10
N GLU A 173 5.67 23.71 -6.64
CA GLU A 173 4.48 24.06 -5.85
C GLU A 173 3.86 22.87 -5.11
N PHE A 174 4.08 21.63 -5.56
CA PHE A 174 3.61 20.42 -4.88
C PHE A 174 4.44 20.04 -3.65
N ILE A 175 5.63 20.60 -3.47
CA ILE A 175 6.48 20.34 -2.29
C ILE A 175 5.75 20.73 -1.00
N LYS A 176 4.97 21.80 -1.05
CA LYS A 176 4.17 22.25 0.09
C LYS A 176 3.24 21.16 0.63
N HIS A 177 2.62 20.37 -0.22
CA HIS A 177 1.76 19.25 0.23
C HIS A 177 2.55 18.20 1.02
N GLN A 178 3.81 17.96 0.63
CA GLN A 178 4.70 17.06 1.38
C GLN A 178 5.06 17.63 2.74
N GLU A 179 5.38 18.93 2.79
CA GLU A 179 5.71 19.62 4.04
C GLU A 179 4.51 19.67 4.99
N ASP A 180 3.33 19.99 4.47
CA ASP A 180 2.09 20.03 5.24
C ASP A 180 1.76 18.63 5.81
N THR A 181 1.99 17.56 5.02
CA THR A 181 1.79 16.18 5.49
C THR A 181 2.85 15.76 6.51
N LEU A 182 4.12 16.12 6.31
CA LEU A 182 5.18 15.86 7.30
C LEU A 182 4.89 16.56 8.62
N LYS A 183 4.48 17.84 8.54
CA LYS A 183 4.06 18.60 9.71
C LYS A 183 2.84 17.97 10.40
N PHE A 184 1.87 17.48 9.65
CA PHE A 184 0.73 16.76 10.23
C PHE A 184 1.18 15.54 11.03
N ILE A 185 2.14 14.75 10.55
CA ILE A 185 2.70 13.62 11.30
C ILE A 185 3.38 14.13 12.57
N GLU A 186 4.20 15.20 12.47
CA GLU A 186 4.92 15.80 13.58
C GLU A 186 3.97 16.32 14.67
N ASP A 187 2.91 17.03 14.28
CA ASP A 187 1.90 17.56 15.19
C ASP A 187 1.04 16.45 15.87
N ASN A 188 1.12 15.21 15.37
CA ASN A 188 0.34 14.07 15.83
C ASN A 188 1.22 12.88 16.31
N MET A 189 2.41 13.12 16.82
CA MET A 189 3.36 12.09 17.27
C MET A 189 2.81 11.19 18.38
N ASP A 190 1.77 11.61 19.09
CA ASP A 190 1.05 10.73 20.01
C ASP A 190 0.45 9.51 19.30
N TRP A 191 0.13 9.63 18.01
CA TRP A 191 -0.45 8.59 17.17
C TRP A 191 0.52 7.96 16.20
N PHE A 192 1.64 8.60 15.87
CA PHE A 192 2.66 8.10 14.97
C PHE A 192 3.94 7.69 15.69
N THR A 193 4.75 6.89 15.04
CA THR A 193 6.06 6.46 15.55
C THR A 193 7.17 7.30 14.91
N GLY A 194 8.31 7.42 15.61
CA GLY A 194 9.49 8.06 15.03
C GLY A 194 9.96 7.39 13.73
N VAL A 195 9.76 6.08 13.59
CA VAL A 195 10.10 5.34 12.36
C VAL A 195 9.20 5.76 11.19
N GLU A 196 7.91 5.93 11.40
CA GLU A 196 6.96 6.39 10.37
C GLU A 196 7.28 7.83 9.94
N TYR A 197 7.56 8.70 10.91
CA TYR A 197 8.01 10.07 10.66
C TYR A 197 9.29 10.09 9.79
N GLU A 198 10.34 9.38 10.18
CA GLU A 198 11.60 9.34 9.46
C GLU A 198 11.46 8.74 8.05
N LYS A 199 10.60 7.74 7.89
CA LYS A 199 10.30 7.18 6.56
C LYS A 199 9.60 8.18 5.66
N PHE A 200 8.62 8.92 6.16
CA PHE A 200 7.93 9.94 5.38
C PHE A 200 8.84 11.16 5.12
N LYS A 201 9.65 11.55 6.11
CA LYS A 201 10.65 12.60 5.93
C LYS A 201 11.61 12.31 4.76
N ARG A 202 12.08 11.07 4.62
CA ARG A 202 12.91 10.67 3.46
C ARG A 202 12.20 10.84 2.11
N VAL A 203 10.88 10.63 2.06
CA VAL A 203 10.09 10.89 0.84
C VAL A 203 10.07 12.39 0.54
N THR A 204 9.86 13.20 1.55
CA THR A 204 9.84 14.67 1.45
C THR A 204 11.22 15.21 1.00
N ASP A 205 12.29 14.73 1.64
CA ASP A 205 13.66 15.13 1.30
C ASP A 205 14.00 14.72 -0.15
N TYR A 206 13.64 13.50 -0.56
CA TYR A 206 13.84 13.02 -1.93
C TYR A 206 13.11 13.88 -2.98
N MET A 207 11.92 14.37 -2.68
CA MET A 207 11.20 15.28 -3.56
C MET A 207 11.89 16.65 -3.62
N LYS A 208 12.33 17.20 -2.49
CA LYS A 208 13.00 18.52 -2.39
C LYS A 208 14.37 18.54 -3.06
N GLU A 209 15.20 17.56 -2.77
CA GLU A 209 16.54 17.43 -3.35
C GLU A 209 16.50 17.17 -4.86
N ASN A 210 15.43 16.56 -5.33
CA ASN A 210 15.17 16.19 -6.71
C ASN A 210 16.43 15.67 -7.46
N PRO A 211 16.99 14.51 -7.07
CA PRO A 211 18.22 13.98 -7.65
C PRO A 211 18.00 13.40 -9.06
N VAL A 212 16.84 13.62 -9.65
CA VAL A 212 16.43 13.05 -10.94
C VAL A 212 16.84 14.00 -12.07
N SER A 213 17.43 13.48 -13.15
CA SER A 213 17.83 14.29 -14.29
C SER A 213 16.63 14.91 -15.02
N ASP A 214 16.82 16.10 -15.59
CA ASP A 214 15.81 16.81 -16.37
C ASP A 214 15.24 15.96 -17.51
N LEU A 215 16.06 15.17 -18.17
CA LEU A 215 15.64 14.25 -19.23
C LEU A 215 14.63 13.22 -18.71
N LYS A 216 14.89 12.64 -17.54
CA LYS A 216 14.00 11.65 -16.93
C LYS A 216 12.70 12.30 -16.42
N ILE A 217 12.79 13.53 -15.90
CA ILE A 217 11.61 14.32 -15.53
C ILE A 217 10.74 14.60 -16.76
N LEU A 218 11.36 15.05 -17.85
CA LEU A 218 10.65 15.32 -19.10
C LEU A 218 9.97 14.08 -19.65
N GLN A 219 10.68 12.94 -19.66
CA GLN A 219 10.12 11.63 -20.03
C GLN A 219 8.93 11.28 -19.13
N GLY A 220 9.10 11.38 -17.82
CA GLY A 220 8.04 11.08 -16.86
C GLY A 220 6.79 11.93 -17.04
N ARG A 221 6.95 13.23 -17.33
CA ARG A 221 5.82 14.14 -17.62
C ARG A 221 5.11 13.79 -18.92
N ARG A 222 5.86 13.48 -20.00
CA ARG A 222 5.29 12.99 -21.26
C ARG A 222 4.48 11.70 -21.03
N ASP A 223 5.10 10.73 -20.36
CA ASP A 223 4.52 9.42 -20.13
C ASP A 223 3.34 9.47 -19.15
N PHE A 224 3.32 10.45 -18.21
CA PHE A 224 2.20 10.71 -17.32
C PHE A 224 0.91 11.02 -18.10
N TYR A 225 0.95 11.98 -19.03
CA TYR A 225 -0.22 12.28 -19.84
C TYR A 225 -0.64 11.09 -20.70
N SER A 226 0.31 10.46 -21.39
CA SER A 226 0.02 9.30 -22.25
C SER A 226 -0.61 8.16 -21.47
N PHE A 227 -0.06 7.83 -20.28
CA PHE A 227 -0.55 6.75 -19.44
C PHE A 227 -1.95 7.05 -18.87
N PHE A 228 -2.13 8.19 -18.23
CA PHE A 228 -3.39 8.48 -17.54
C PHE A 228 -4.54 8.80 -18.50
N SER A 229 -4.28 9.45 -19.64
CA SER A 229 -5.33 9.64 -20.67
C SER A 229 -5.81 8.32 -21.25
N GLU A 230 -4.91 7.37 -21.49
CA GLU A 230 -5.29 6.05 -22.00
C GLU A 230 -5.93 5.18 -20.92
N ASN A 231 -5.46 5.27 -19.66
CA ASN A 231 -6.09 4.61 -18.52
C ASN A 231 -7.54 5.05 -18.33
N ASP A 232 -7.76 6.35 -18.33
CA ASP A 232 -9.11 6.93 -18.23
C ASP A 232 -10.02 6.49 -19.36
N ARG A 233 -9.51 6.52 -20.61
CA ARG A 233 -10.26 6.04 -21.76
C ARG A 233 -10.68 4.57 -21.63
N ARG A 234 -9.80 3.70 -21.11
CA ARG A 234 -10.06 2.25 -20.94
C ARG A 234 -11.03 1.95 -19.81
N LEU A 235 -10.91 2.69 -18.70
CA LEU A 235 -11.68 2.41 -17.47
C LEU A 235 -12.96 3.25 -17.37
N GLY A 236 -13.15 4.25 -18.25
CA GLY A 236 -14.26 5.19 -18.17
C GLY A 236 -14.15 6.10 -16.95
N THR A 237 -12.92 6.43 -16.52
CA THR A 237 -12.61 7.34 -15.41
C THR A 237 -12.12 8.69 -15.93
N ASN A 238 -11.89 9.64 -15.02
CA ASN A 238 -11.30 10.94 -15.34
C ASN A 238 -10.40 11.38 -14.18
N LEU A 239 -9.09 11.44 -14.44
CA LEU A 239 -8.10 11.88 -13.46
C LEU A 239 -8.46 13.24 -12.86
N LEU A 240 -8.86 14.20 -13.67
CA LEU A 240 -9.12 15.58 -13.22
C LEU A 240 -10.44 15.74 -12.45
N GLU A 241 -11.37 14.77 -12.53
CA GLU A 241 -12.53 14.73 -11.64
C GLU A 241 -12.14 14.29 -10.24
N VAL A 242 -11.19 13.34 -10.14
CA VAL A 242 -10.72 12.77 -8.87
C VAL A 242 -9.61 13.61 -8.22
N PHE A 243 -8.78 14.26 -9.05
CA PHE A 243 -7.62 15.09 -8.66
C PHE A 243 -7.65 16.44 -9.37
N PRO A 244 -8.62 17.31 -9.10
CA PRO A 244 -8.76 18.59 -9.80
C PRO A 244 -7.54 19.51 -9.62
N GLU A 245 -6.81 19.38 -8.52
CA GLU A 245 -5.58 20.13 -8.23
C GLU A 245 -4.42 19.81 -9.18
N TYR A 246 -4.49 18.70 -9.92
CA TYR A 246 -3.49 18.34 -10.95
C TYR A 246 -3.74 19.01 -12.31
N SER A 247 -4.78 19.81 -12.48
CA SER A 247 -5.19 20.37 -13.79
C SER A 247 -4.06 21.08 -14.52
N ASN A 248 -3.33 21.98 -13.84
CA ASN A 248 -2.20 22.70 -14.44
C ASN A 248 -1.05 21.75 -14.81
N PHE A 249 -0.72 20.80 -13.93
CA PHE A 249 0.32 19.80 -14.17
C PHE A 249 -0.06 18.87 -15.34
N TYR A 250 -1.29 18.40 -15.38
CA TYR A 250 -1.81 17.57 -16.47
C TYR A 250 -1.71 18.28 -17.82
N ASN A 251 -2.10 19.56 -17.89
CA ASN A 251 -1.98 20.35 -19.10
C ASN A 251 -0.52 20.60 -19.50
N LEU A 252 0.39 20.79 -18.54
CA LEU A 252 1.82 20.85 -18.81
C LEU A 252 2.31 19.53 -19.46
N CYS A 253 1.93 18.39 -18.89
CA CYS A 253 2.29 17.07 -19.40
C CYS A 253 1.72 16.83 -20.81
N LYS A 254 0.47 17.25 -21.06
CA LYS A 254 -0.17 17.20 -22.36
C LYS A 254 0.60 17.99 -23.43
N ASN A 255 0.96 19.21 -23.13
CA ASN A 255 1.73 20.06 -24.02
C ASN A 255 3.10 19.44 -24.37
N ILE A 256 3.77 18.84 -23.39
CA ILE A 256 5.05 18.12 -23.60
C ILE A 256 4.84 16.93 -24.56
N TYR A 257 3.79 16.14 -24.32
CA TYR A 257 3.46 14.99 -25.15
C TYR A 257 3.18 15.38 -26.63
N GLU A 258 2.31 16.37 -26.84
CA GLU A 258 1.92 16.85 -28.19
C GLU A 258 3.10 17.45 -28.97
N ASN A 259 3.97 18.21 -28.28
CA ASN A 259 5.18 18.79 -28.91
C ASN A 259 6.22 17.72 -29.28
N TYR A 260 6.31 16.62 -28.51
CA TYR A 260 7.22 15.51 -28.82
C TYR A 260 6.74 14.72 -30.04
N ASP A 261 5.46 14.40 -30.09
CA ASP A 261 4.85 13.65 -31.21
C ASP A 261 4.94 14.43 -32.54
N ASN A 262 4.76 15.75 -32.51
CA ASN A 262 4.88 16.60 -33.70
C ASN A 262 6.29 16.72 -34.27
N ARG A 263 7.33 16.47 -33.45
CA ARG A 263 8.75 16.46 -33.91
C ARG A 263 9.20 15.15 -34.51
N ASN A 264 8.44 14.07 -34.27
CA ASN A 264 8.78 12.71 -34.71
C ASN A 264 7.87 12.20 -35.83
N LYS A 265 6.98 13.05 -36.36
CA LYS A 265 6.22 12.88 -37.59
C LYS A 265 6.88 13.64 -38.75
#